data_e744091a9e90acf2bda1d7c1e1fb27e6
#
_entry.id   e744091a9e90acf2bda1d7c1e1fb27e6
#
_cell.length_a   1.000
_cell.length_b   1.000
_cell.length_c   1.000
_cell.angle_alpha   90.00
_cell.angle_beta   90.00
_cell.angle_gamma   90.00
#
_symmetry.space_group_name_H-M   'P 1'
#
loop_
_entity.id
_entity.type
_entity.pdbx_description
1 polymer ?
#
loop_
_entity_poly.entity_id
_entity_poly.type
_entity_poly.pdbx_seq_one_letter_code
_entity_poly.pdbx_strand_id
1 'polypeptide(L)'
;TTRGEREAISAAEGEIAAVLEGAHRPGHFDGVLTVVLKLLNLVRPRRAYFGEKDYQQYLMVRGMVEALLLPVDIVPCPTVRDGDGLALSSRNVRLSPDARARAALLPAILADARSSEEARRRLLEAGFEVDYVAEAWGRRLAAVVIDGVRLIDNLPLAAGDATLTG
;
A
#
# COMPACT_ATOMS: atom_id res chain seq x y z
N THR A 1 -7.37 14.33 25.16
CA THR A 1 -7.39 12.90 24.74
C THR A 1 -7.26 12.06 25.98
N THR A 2 -8.29 11.25 26.28
CA THR A 2 -8.27 10.32 27.42
C THR A 2 -7.28 9.18 27.17
N ARG A 3 -6.85 8.49 28.23
CA ARG A 3 -5.96 7.32 28.12
C ARG A 3 -6.57 6.23 27.22
N GLY A 4 -7.89 6.02 27.32
CA GLY A 4 -8.60 5.02 26.51
C GLY A 4 -8.67 5.39 25.01
N GLU A 5 -8.78 6.67 24.67
CA GLU A 5 -8.70 7.12 23.26
C GLU A 5 -7.31 6.88 22.66
N ARG A 6 -6.24 7.11 23.41
CA ARG A 6 -4.87 6.80 22.98
C ARG A 6 -4.63 5.31 22.79
N GLU A 7 -5.17 4.48 23.68
CA GLU A 7 -5.07 3.02 23.59
C GLU A 7 -5.86 2.48 22.38
N ALA A 8 -7.05 3.01 22.08
CA ALA A 8 -7.84 2.64 20.91
C ALA A 8 -7.18 3.08 19.58
N ILE A 9 -6.60 4.28 19.53
CA ILE A 9 -5.82 4.79 18.41
C ILE A 9 -4.60 3.89 18.17
N SER A 10 -3.84 3.61 19.22
CA SER A 10 -2.66 2.76 19.16
C SER A 10 -2.97 1.32 18.76
N ALA A 11 -4.13 0.77 19.14
CA ALA A 11 -4.54 -0.58 18.77
C ALA A 11 -4.90 -0.68 17.28
N ALA A 12 -5.73 0.24 16.75
CA ALA A 12 -6.12 0.25 15.35
C ALA A 12 -4.93 0.54 14.40
N GLU A 13 -4.05 1.47 14.79
CA GLU A 13 -2.81 1.74 14.06
C GLU A 13 -1.82 0.58 14.18
N GLY A 14 -1.76 -0.08 15.33
CA GLY A 14 -0.87 -1.21 15.61
C GLY A 14 -1.18 -2.42 14.74
N GLU A 15 -2.46 -2.75 14.51
CA GLU A 15 -2.85 -3.87 13.64
C GLU A 15 -2.47 -3.62 12.19
N ILE A 16 -2.74 -2.42 11.64
CA ILE A 16 -2.34 -2.07 10.27
C ILE A 16 -0.82 -1.96 10.16
N ALA A 17 -0.15 -1.35 11.14
CA ALA A 17 1.30 -1.15 11.13
C ALA A 17 2.11 -2.43 11.31
N ALA A 18 1.52 -3.48 11.88
CA ALA A 18 2.22 -4.74 12.16
C ALA A 18 2.23 -5.72 10.99
N VAL A 19 1.45 -5.47 9.93
CA VAL A 19 1.30 -6.38 8.79
C VAL A 19 1.92 -5.79 7.51
N LEU A 20 2.12 -6.63 6.50
CA LEU A 20 2.56 -6.24 5.14
C LEU A 20 3.79 -5.30 5.14
N GLU A 21 3.63 -4.07 4.65
CA GLU A 21 4.71 -3.08 4.62
C GLU A 21 5.31 -2.81 6.00
N GLY A 22 4.47 -2.76 7.03
CA GLY A 22 4.92 -2.52 8.40
C GLY A 22 5.77 -3.66 8.96
N ALA A 23 5.39 -4.92 8.69
CA ALA A 23 6.17 -6.09 9.08
C ALA A 23 7.54 -6.13 8.39
N HIS A 24 7.62 -5.73 7.10
CA HIS A 24 8.85 -5.71 6.32
C HIS A 24 9.71 -4.45 6.55
N ARG A 25 9.15 -3.41 7.16
CA ARG A 25 9.81 -2.12 7.40
C ARG A 25 9.51 -1.60 8.81
N PRO A 26 10.03 -2.22 9.88
CA PRO A 26 9.79 -1.80 11.24
C PRO A 26 10.08 -0.31 11.48
N GLY A 27 9.18 0.42 12.14
CA GLY A 27 9.31 1.86 12.43
C GLY A 27 9.07 2.80 11.25
N HIS A 28 8.84 2.26 10.03
CA HIS A 28 8.60 3.10 8.85
C HIS A 28 7.37 3.98 9.01
N PHE A 29 6.26 3.41 9.44
CA PHE A 29 5.00 4.14 9.57
C PHE A 29 5.04 5.18 10.68
N ASP A 30 5.74 4.93 11.78
CA ASP A 30 5.93 5.93 12.84
C ASP A 30 6.59 7.20 12.29
N GLY A 31 7.62 7.03 11.47
CA GLY A 31 8.28 8.12 10.77
C GLY A 31 7.35 8.85 9.80
N VAL A 32 6.62 8.11 8.97
CA VAL A 32 5.66 8.67 7.99
C VAL A 32 4.57 9.47 8.69
N LEU A 33 3.90 8.87 9.69
CA LEU A 33 2.80 9.53 10.42
C LEU A 33 3.29 10.78 11.14
N THR A 34 4.48 10.72 11.75
CA THR A 34 5.09 11.88 12.42
C THR A 34 5.32 13.04 11.43
N VAL A 35 5.87 12.77 10.26
CA VAL A 35 6.13 13.81 9.25
C VAL A 35 4.82 14.35 8.68
N VAL A 36 3.87 13.47 8.32
CA VAL A 36 2.57 13.87 7.79
C VAL A 36 1.81 14.71 8.81
N LEU A 37 1.78 14.31 10.08
CA LEU A 37 1.12 15.07 11.15
C LEU A 37 1.72 16.48 11.28
N LYS A 38 3.04 16.61 11.25
CA LYS A 38 3.72 17.92 11.26
C LYS A 38 3.32 18.78 10.07
N LEU A 39 3.30 18.21 8.86
CA LEU A 39 2.91 18.92 7.65
C LEU A 39 1.45 19.39 7.71
N LEU A 40 0.53 18.53 8.12
CA LEU A 40 -0.89 18.87 8.27
C LEU A 40 -1.10 20.01 9.27
N ASN A 41 -0.37 20.01 10.40
CA ASN A 41 -0.45 21.09 11.40
C ASN A 41 0.17 22.39 10.92
N LEU A 42 1.22 22.34 10.12
CA LEU A 42 1.89 23.55 9.58
C LEU A 42 1.06 24.18 8.46
N VAL A 43 0.62 23.37 7.50
CA VAL A 43 -0.08 23.86 6.29
C VAL A 43 -1.55 24.08 6.56
N ARG A 44 -2.18 23.28 7.44
CA ARG A 44 -3.61 23.30 7.77
C ARG A 44 -4.50 23.27 6.53
N PRO A 45 -4.29 22.29 5.61
CA PRO A 45 -5.06 22.24 4.39
C PRO A 45 -6.49 21.78 4.68
N ARG A 46 -7.45 22.17 3.83
CA ARG A 46 -8.81 21.60 3.89
C ARG A 46 -8.85 20.17 3.34
N ARG A 47 -7.95 19.84 2.39
CA ARG A 47 -7.82 18.52 1.77
C ARG A 47 -6.35 18.16 1.60
N ALA A 48 -6.03 16.89 1.85
CA ALA A 48 -4.72 16.31 1.56
C ALA A 48 -4.91 15.07 0.69
N TYR A 49 -4.13 14.95 -0.37
CA TYR A 49 -4.29 13.93 -1.41
C TYR A 49 -3.23 12.85 -1.26
N PHE A 50 -3.66 11.58 -1.19
CA PHE A 50 -2.77 10.44 -1.03
C PHE A 50 -3.01 9.41 -2.13
N GLY A 51 -1.93 8.98 -2.79
CA GLY A 51 -2.00 7.96 -3.83
C GLY A 51 -2.37 6.58 -3.27
N GLU A 52 -3.34 5.91 -3.88
CA GLU A 52 -3.75 4.55 -3.52
C GLU A 52 -2.68 3.49 -3.80
N LYS A 53 -1.63 3.82 -4.53
CA LYS A 53 -0.48 2.92 -4.73
C LYS A 53 0.13 2.48 -3.39
N ASP A 54 0.28 3.41 -2.46
CA ASP A 54 0.75 3.17 -1.09
C ASP A 54 -0.46 3.04 -0.15
N TYR A 55 -1.35 2.05 -0.43
CA TYR A 55 -2.69 1.95 0.14
C TYR A 55 -2.67 1.82 1.67
N GLN A 56 -1.76 1.03 2.22
CA GLN A 56 -1.61 0.89 3.67
C GLN A 56 -1.23 2.24 4.32
N GLN A 57 -0.34 3.02 3.69
CA GLN A 57 0.01 4.37 4.15
C GLN A 57 -1.22 5.30 4.11
N TYR A 58 -2.02 5.25 3.04
CA TYR A 58 -3.25 6.02 2.95
C TYR A 58 -4.20 5.70 4.11
N LEU A 59 -4.42 4.41 4.40
CA LEU A 59 -5.29 3.98 5.50
C LEU A 59 -4.78 4.47 6.86
N MET A 60 -3.49 4.38 7.11
CA MET A 60 -2.90 4.83 8.37
C MET A 60 -2.98 6.34 8.55
N VAL A 61 -2.73 7.13 7.50
CA VAL A 61 -2.88 8.58 7.56
C VAL A 61 -4.33 8.97 7.80
N ARG A 62 -5.28 8.30 7.14
CA ARG A 62 -6.71 8.52 7.36
C ARG A 62 -7.09 8.21 8.81
N GLY A 63 -6.68 7.05 9.33
CA GLY A 63 -6.93 6.66 10.73
C GLY A 63 -6.33 7.67 11.73
N MET A 64 -5.12 8.14 11.52
CA MET A 64 -4.49 9.19 12.34
C MET A 64 -5.32 10.48 12.34
N VAL A 65 -5.79 10.93 11.17
CA VAL A 65 -6.59 12.16 11.05
C VAL A 65 -7.92 12.02 11.78
N GLU A 66 -8.60 10.89 11.63
CA GLU A 66 -9.86 10.57 12.31
C GLU A 66 -9.65 10.51 13.84
N ALA A 67 -8.64 9.79 14.29
CA ALA A 67 -8.32 9.60 15.69
C ALA A 67 -7.91 10.88 16.42
N LEU A 68 -7.20 11.78 15.76
CA LEU A 68 -6.76 13.06 16.30
C LEU A 68 -7.75 14.20 16.02
N LEU A 69 -8.91 13.91 15.40
CA LEU A 69 -9.95 14.89 15.05
C LEU A 69 -9.39 16.09 14.27
N LEU A 70 -8.47 15.82 13.33
CA LEU A 70 -7.87 16.88 12.53
C LEU A 70 -8.89 17.37 11.49
N PRO A 71 -9.04 18.70 11.29
CA PRO A 71 -10.02 19.27 10.36
C PRO A 71 -9.50 19.24 8.91
N VAL A 72 -9.18 18.06 8.39
CA VAL A 72 -8.65 17.85 7.03
C VAL A 72 -9.30 16.61 6.40
N ASP A 73 -9.76 16.74 5.16
CA ASP A 73 -10.27 15.62 4.38
C ASP A 73 -9.08 14.87 3.72
N ILE A 74 -8.92 13.59 4.00
CA ILE A 74 -7.92 12.73 3.32
C ILE A 74 -8.56 12.14 2.07
N VAL A 75 -8.09 12.58 0.90
CA VAL A 75 -8.64 12.22 -0.41
C VAL A 75 -7.76 11.17 -1.08
N PRO A 76 -8.28 9.94 -1.34
CA PRO A 76 -7.54 8.94 -2.10
C PRO A 76 -7.42 9.36 -3.57
N CYS A 77 -6.25 9.15 -4.17
CA CYS A 77 -6.00 9.35 -5.59
C CYS A 77 -5.71 8.03 -6.26
N PRO A 78 -6.40 7.68 -7.35
CA PRO A 78 -6.13 6.45 -8.08
C PRO A 78 -4.65 6.33 -8.49
N THR A 79 -4.14 5.09 -8.49
CA THR A 79 -2.79 4.80 -8.94
C THR A 79 -2.63 5.17 -10.42
N VAL A 80 -1.72 6.07 -10.72
CA VAL A 80 -1.35 6.41 -12.10
C VAL A 80 -0.42 5.32 -12.63
N ARG A 81 -0.66 4.89 -13.88
CA ARG A 81 0.06 3.78 -14.50
C ARG A 81 0.64 4.20 -15.85
N ASP A 82 1.75 3.58 -16.23
CA ASP A 82 2.29 3.64 -17.58
C ASP A 82 1.37 2.93 -18.58
N GLY A 83 1.63 3.10 -19.88
CA GLY A 83 0.84 2.49 -20.96
C GLY A 83 0.81 0.95 -20.93
N ASP A 84 1.75 0.31 -20.26
CA ASP A 84 1.82 -1.14 -20.04
C ASP A 84 1.21 -1.59 -18.67
N GLY A 85 0.59 -0.67 -17.96
CA GLY A 85 -0.10 -0.94 -16.70
C GLY A 85 0.77 -0.83 -15.45
N LEU A 86 2.11 -0.72 -15.55
CA LEU A 86 2.98 -0.60 -14.39
C LEU A 86 2.69 0.69 -13.62
N ALA A 87 2.51 0.60 -12.32
CA ALA A 87 2.31 1.76 -11.46
C ALA A 87 3.51 2.71 -11.52
N LEU A 88 3.27 4.01 -11.70
CA LEU A 88 4.35 5.01 -11.75
C LEU A 88 5.09 5.07 -10.42
N SER A 89 6.41 5.05 -10.50
CA SER A 89 7.31 5.16 -9.37
C SER A 89 8.66 5.73 -9.79
N SER A 90 9.24 6.59 -8.95
CA SER A 90 10.63 7.03 -9.13
C SER A 90 11.63 5.87 -9.09
N ARG A 91 11.24 4.71 -8.55
CA ARG A 91 12.08 3.50 -8.54
C ARG A 91 12.17 2.83 -9.90
N ASN A 92 11.18 3.03 -10.80
CA ASN A 92 11.13 2.39 -12.10
C ASN A 92 12.34 2.76 -12.99
N VAL A 93 12.90 3.97 -12.81
CA VAL A 93 14.10 4.42 -13.55
C VAL A 93 15.38 3.65 -13.18
N ARG A 94 15.35 2.86 -12.10
CA ARG A 94 16.48 2.05 -11.63
C ARG A 94 16.49 0.65 -12.21
N LEU A 95 15.40 0.25 -12.90
CA LEU A 95 15.28 -1.05 -13.53
C LEU A 95 16.08 -1.07 -14.84
N SER A 96 16.77 -2.18 -15.11
CA SER A 96 17.29 -2.47 -16.44
C SER A 96 16.14 -2.60 -17.45
N PRO A 97 16.37 -2.43 -18.76
CA PRO A 97 15.30 -2.58 -19.76
C PRO A 97 14.55 -3.91 -19.64
N ASP A 98 15.26 -5.02 -19.43
CA ASP A 98 14.66 -6.35 -19.29
C ASP A 98 13.83 -6.47 -18.01
N ALA A 99 14.35 -5.96 -16.88
CA ALA A 99 13.61 -5.92 -15.61
C ALA A 99 12.38 -5.01 -15.71
N ARG A 100 12.48 -3.87 -16.42
CA ARG A 100 11.35 -2.96 -16.64
C ARG A 100 10.24 -3.63 -17.47
N ALA A 101 10.59 -4.38 -18.53
CA ALA A 101 9.63 -5.13 -19.33
C ALA A 101 8.94 -6.22 -18.49
N ARG A 102 9.68 -6.93 -17.65
CA ARG A 102 9.11 -7.94 -16.74
C ARG A 102 8.26 -7.31 -15.63
N ALA A 103 8.66 -6.14 -15.11
CA ALA A 103 7.91 -5.43 -14.07
C ALA A 103 6.46 -5.09 -14.51
N ALA A 104 6.21 -4.89 -15.80
CA ALA A 104 4.88 -4.70 -16.35
C ALA A 104 3.94 -5.91 -16.18
N LEU A 105 4.48 -7.10 -15.89
CA LEU A 105 3.66 -8.28 -15.59
C LEU A 105 3.01 -8.22 -14.20
N LEU A 106 3.57 -7.42 -13.27
CA LEU A 106 3.06 -7.35 -11.90
C LEU A 106 1.56 -7.00 -11.84
N PRO A 107 1.08 -5.87 -12.39
CA PRO A 107 -0.33 -5.52 -12.33
C PRO A 107 -1.22 -6.54 -13.05
N ALA A 108 -0.79 -7.10 -14.18
CA ALA A 108 -1.56 -8.11 -14.92
C ALA A 108 -1.73 -9.39 -14.11
N ILE A 109 -0.66 -9.89 -13.47
CA ILE A 109 -0.73 -11.08 -12.61
C ILE A 109 -1.65 -10.83 -11.42
N LEU A 110 -1.56 -9.65 -10.78
CA LEU A 110 -2.44 -9.31 -9.65
C LEU A 110 -3.91 -9.23 -10.06
N ALA A 111 -4.21 -8.75 -11.27
CA ALA A 111 -5.57 -8.65 -11.77
C ALA A 111 -6.18 -10.02 -12.12
N ASP A 112 -5.42 -10.90 -12.77
CA ASP A 112 -5.92 -12.14 -13.35
C ASP A 112 -5.93 -13.31 -12.36
N ALA A 113 -5.13 -13.27 -11.30
CA ALA A 113 -5.04 -14.35 -10.35
C ALA A 113 -6.35 -14.49 -9.54
N ARG A 114 -6.73 -15.73 -9.26
CA ARG A 114 -7.95 -16.04 -8.47
C ARG A 114 -7.73 -15.93 -6.96
N SER A 115 -6.48 -16.05 -6.52
CA SER A 115 -6.10 -15.95 -5.10
C SER A 115 -4.71 -15.32 -4.95
N SER A 116 -4.37 -14.92 -3.72
CA SER A 116 -3.02 -14.43 -3.39
C SER A 116 -1.96 -15.51 -3.58
N GLU A 117 -2.27 -16.79 -3.35
CA GLU A 117 -1.35 -17.91 -3.57
C GLU A 117 -1.06 -18.09 -5.07
N GLU A 118 -2.09 -18.03 -5.93
CA GLU A 118 -1.91 -18.10 -7.36
C GLU A 118 -1.08 -16.92 -7.88
N ALA A 119 -1.40 -15.70 -7.42
CA ALA A 119 -0.63 -14.51 -7.78
C ALA A 119 0.84 -14.64 -7.36
N ARG A 120 1.10 -15.11 -6.13
CA ARG A 120 2.46 -15.35 -5.63
C ARG A 120 3.22 -16.34 -6.50
N ARG A 121 2.61 -17.48 -6.83
CA ARG A 121 3.25 -18.51 -7.69
C ARG A 121 3.60 -17.95 -9.06
N ARG A 122 2.66 -17.25 -9.72
CA ARG A 122 2.86 -16.65 -11.04
C ARG A 122 3.96 -15.57 -11.03
N LEU A 123 4.04 -14.79 -9.95
CA LEU A 123 5.12 -13.80 -9.78
C LEU A 123 6.49 -14.46 -9.64
N LEU A 124 6.61 -15.54 -8.88
CA LEU A 124 7.84 -16.32 -8.77
C LEU A 124 8.25 -16.92 -10.14
N GLU A 125 7.29 -17.49 -10.89
CA GLU A 125 7.51 -18.03 -12.24
C GLU A 125 7.95 -16.93 -13.25
N ALA A 126 7.48 -15.68 -13.05
CA ALA A 126 7.90 -14.53 -13.84
C ALA A 126 9.27 -13.94 -13.42
N GLY A 127 9.94 -14.55 -12.43
CA GLY A 127 11.28 -14.17 -12.00
C GLY A 127 11.32 -13.00 -11.01
N PHE A 128 10.23 -12.75 -10.27
CA PHE A 128 10.26 -11.86 -9.13
C PHE A 128 10.67 -12.59 -7.85
N GLU A 129 11.39 -11.91 -6.97
CA GLU A 129 11.41 -12.26 -5.56
C GLU A 129 10.17 -11.67 -4.91
N VAL A 130 9.43 -12.46 -4.12
CA VAL A 130 8.13 -12.03 -3.58
C VAL A 130 8.21 -11.89 -2.07
N ASP A 131 8.14 -10.66 -1.58
CA ASP A 131 8.06 -10.37 -0.15
C ASP A 131 6.70 -10.84 0.39
N TYR A 132 5.63 -10.32 -0.20
CA TYR A 132 4.27 -10.76 0.11
C TYR A 132 3.32 -10.59 -1.08
N VAL A 133 2.26 -11.38 -1.10
CA VAL A 133 0.99 -11.13 -1.78
C VAL A 133 -0.10 -11.42 -0.76
N ALA A 134 -1.01 -10.47 -0.57
CA ALA A 134 -2.08 -10.60 0.43
C ALA A 134 -3.37 -9.94 -0.06
N GLU A 135 -4.48 -10.41 0.46
CA GLU A 135 -5.80 -9.80 0.26
C GLU A 135 -6.23 -9.15 1.57
N ALA A 136 -6.33 -7.83 1.56
CA ALA A 136 -6.74 -7.05 2.72
C ALA A 136 -7.45 -5.77 2.25
N TRP A 137 -8.38 -5.29 3.06
CA TRP A 137 -9.09 -4.03 2.83
C TRP A 137 -9.77 -3.94 1.46
N GLY A 138 -10.27 -5.09 0.95
CA GLY A 138 -10.90 -5.18 -0.36
C GLY A 138 -9.94 -5.06 -1.56
N ARG A 139 -8.64 -5.26 -1.33
CA ARG A 139 -7.60 -5.15 -2.36
C ARG A 139 -6.66 -6.35 -2.29
N ARG A 140 -6.08 -6.72 -3.44
CA ARG A 140 -4.91 -7.59 -3.51
C ARG A 140 -3.68 -6.73 -3.57
N LEU A 141 -2.80 -6.87 -2.56
CA LEU A 141 -1.59 -6.08 -2.39
C LEU A 141 -0.37 -6.98 -2.58
N ALA A 142 0.67 -6.45 -3.20
CA ALA A 142 1.94 -7.16 -3.36
C ALA A 142 3.14 -6.25 -3.16
N ALA A 143 4.21 -6.84 -2.63
CA ALA A 143 5.56 -6.30 -2.70
C ALA A 143 6.48 -7.37 -3.29
N VAL A 144 7.26 -6.94 -4.27
CA VAL A 144 8.16 -7.79 -5.02
C VAL A 144 9.51 -7.10 -5.21
N VAL A 145 10.55 -7.90 -5.47
CA VAL A 145 11.86 -7.37 -5.87
C VAL A 145 12.22 -7.94 -7.24
N ILE A 146 12.70 -7.09 -8.11
CA ILE A 146 13.24 -7.45 -9.42
C ILE A 146 14.46 -6.58 -9.69
N ASP A 147 15.56 -7.20 -10.10
CA ASP A 147 16.82 -6.51 -10.37
C ASP A 147 17.30 -5.65 -9.17
N GLY A 148 17.09 -6.15 -7.94
CA GLY A 148 17.39 -5.43 -6.69
C GLY A 148 16.50 -4.21 -6.43
N VAL A 149 15.46 -3.97 -7.24
CA VAL A 149 14.51 -2.88 -7.05
C VAL A 149 13.21 -3.40 -6.46
N ARG A 150 12.86 -2.91 -5.28
CA ARG A 150 11.60 -3.25 -4.63
C ARG A 150 10.46 -2.43 -5.19
N LEU A 151 9.44 -3.12 -5.67
CA LEU A 151 8.20 -2.56 -6.22
C LEU A 151 7.00 -2.98 -5.36
N ILE A 152 6.04 -2.10 -5.23
CA ILE A 152 4.74 -2.39 -4.64
C ILE A 152 3.64 -2.04 -5.62
N ASP A 153 2.57 -2.82 -5.58
CA ASP A 153 1.34 -2.51 -6.29
C ASP A 153 0.13 -3.09 -5.55
N ASN A 154 -1.04 -2.59 -5.88
CA ASN A 154 -2.27 -3.16 -5.40
C ASN A 154 -3.44 -2.87 -6.35
N LEU A 155 -4.41 -3.77 -6.38
CA LEU A 155 -5.62 -3.67 -7.19
C LEU A 155 -6.85 -3.99 -6.34
N PRO A 156 -8.00 -3.33 -6.59
CA PRO A 156 -9.27 -3.73 -5.99
C PRO A 156 -9.58 -5.19 -6.34
N LEU A 157 -10.11 -5.95 -5.38
CA LEU A 157 -10.69 -7.26 -5.65
C LEU A 157 -11.99 -7.07 -6.44
N ALA A 158 -12.26 -7.95 -7.40
CA ALA A 158 -13.55 -7.96 -8.09
C ALA A 158 -14.67 -8.24 -7.08
N ALA A 159 -15.86 -7.64 -7.31
CA ALA A 159 -17.02 -7.78 -6.43
C ALA A 159 -17.61 -9.20 -6.48
N GLY A 160 -16.87 -10.20 -6.13
CA GLY A 160 -17.21 -11.62 -6.11
C GLY A 160 -16.19 -12.47 -5.35
N ASP A 161 -14.98 -11.93 -5.14
CA ASP A 161 -13.87 -12.66 -4.48
C ASP A 161 -13.76 -12.39 -2.96
N ALA A 162 -14.67 -11.61 -2.40
CA ALA A 162 -14.75 -11.41 -0.96
C ALA A 162 -15.29 -12.67 -0.29
N THR A 163 -14.48 -13.71 -0.15
CA THR A 163 -14.75 -14.82 0.75
C THR A 163 -14.72 -14.25 2.17
N LEU A 164 -15.90 -14.12 2.75
CA LEU A 164 -16.11 -13.82 4.16
C LEU A 164 -15.39 -14.87 5.00
N THR A 165 -14.17 -14.59 5.43
CA THR A 165 -13.58 -15.24 6.58
C THR A 165 -13.88 -14.37 7.80
N GLY A 166 -14.93 -14.83 8.55
CA GLY A 166 -15.31 -14.30 9.85
C GLY A 166 -14.29 -14.64 10.93
#